data_988d7f9dfd649f37e63502d0c8c6c21b
#
_entry.id   988d7f9dfd649f37e63502d0c8c6c21b
#
_cell.length_a   1.000
_cell.length_b   1.000
_cell.length_c   1.000
_cell.angle_alpha   90.00
_cell.angle_beta   90.00
_cell.angle_gamma   90.00
#
_symmetry.space_group_name_H-M   'P 1'
#
loop_
_entity.id
_entity.type
_entity.pdbx_description
1 polymer ?
#
loop_
_entity_poly.entity_id
_entity_poly.type
_entity_poly.pdbx_seq_one_letter_code
_entity_poly.pdbx_strand_id
1 'polypeptide(L)'
;MPIVDDIAGLRRVLAQTKSIAVVGLSAHWYRPSYFAAKYMQDHGYRVIPVNPGYSEVLGQPCYPSLAAIPGPVDMVDCFRKAADIPPIAREAVAKGARVLWMQLGIRNEDAARIALDAGLEVVMDRCVKIEHARILGGLNWAGVNTGVISARRAG
;
A
#
# COMPACT_ATOMS: atom_id res chain seq x y z
N MET A 1 -1.34 -3.60 18.90
CA MET A 1 -0.27 -3.95 17.97
C MET A 1 0.57 -2.75 17.70
N PRO A 2 1.84 -2.93 17.61
CA PRO A 2 2.72 -1.82 17.28
C PRO A 2 2.71 -1.54 15.79
N ILE A 3 3.23 -0.40 15.44
CA ILE A 3 3.41 -0.06 14.04
C ILE A 3 4.55 -0.92 13.51
N VAL A 4 4.38 -1.43 12.28
CA VAL A 4 5.38 -2.28 11.65
C VAL A 4 6.41 -1.39 10.96
N ASP A 5 7.65 -1.44 11.40
CA ASP A 5 8.71 -0.63 10.75
C ASP A 5 10.05 -1.36 10.69
N ASP A 6 10.12 -2.63 11.03
CA ASP A 6 11.35 -3.40 10.89
C ASP A 6 11.27 -4.33 9.67
N ILE A 7 12.41 -4.80 9.24
CA ILE A 7 12.51 -5.63 8.03
C ILE A 7 11.71 -6.90 8.13
N ALA A 8 11.78 -7.59 9.27
CA ALA A 8 11.06 -8.84 9.45
C ALA A 8 9.54 -8.64 9.38
N GLY A 9 9.04 -7.59 10.02
CA GLY A 9 7.62 -7.28 9.99
C GLY A 9 7.15 -6.85 8.61
N LEU A 10 7.93 -6.03 7.93
CA LEU A 10 7.59 -5.60 6.58
C LEU A 10 7.59 -6.78 5.61
N ARG A 11 8.55 -7.69 5.74
CA ARG A 11 8.61 -8.88 4.90
C ARG A 11 7.37 -9.74 5.12
N ARG A 12 6.98 -9.94 6.37
CA ARG A 12 5.81 -10.74 6.70
C ARG A 12 4.54 -10.12 6.13
N VAL A 13 4.37 -8.80 6.31
CA VAL A 13 3.21 -8.10 5.79
C VAL A 13 3.12 -8.25 4.27
N LEU A 14 4.22 -8.01 3.57
CA LEU A 14 4.24 -8.09 2.11
C LEU A 14 4.04 -9.51 1.61
N ALA A 15 4.59 -10.49 2.31
CA ALA A 15 4.46 -11.89 1.90
C ALA A 15 3.06 -12.45 2.15
N GLN A 16 2.37 -11.95 3.16
CA GLN A 16 1.02 -12.43 3.49
C GLN A 16 -0.09 -11.72 2.73
N THR A 17 0.21 -10.57 2.13
CA THR A 17 -0.78 -9.78 1.40
C THR A 17 -0.98 -10.36 0.01
N LYS A 18 -2.23 -10.48 -0.41
CA LYS A 18 -2.56 -10.91 -1.77
C LYS A 18 -3.32 -9.83 -2.52
N SER A 19 -4.20 -9.10 -1.85
CA SER A 19 -4.97 -8.03 -2.48
C SER A 19 -4.66 -6.70 -1.81
N ILE A 20 -4.53 -5.67 -2.63
CA ILE A 20 -4.21 -4.33 -2.18
C ILE A 20 -5.23 -3.36 -2.77
N ALA A 21 -6.00 -2.70 -1.93
CA ALA A 21 -6.87 -1.60 -2.37
C ALA A 21 -6.03 -0.33 -2.32
N VAL A 22 -5.81 0.29 -3.45
CA VAL A 22 -4.98 1.49 -3.54
C VAL A 22 -5.89 2.70 -3.59
N VAL A 23 -6.00 3.40 -2.46
CA VAL A 23 -6.90 4.54 -2.32
C VAL A 23 -6.20 5.79 -2.82
N GLY A 24 -6.80 6.44 -3.79
CA GLY A 24 -6.20 7.60 -4.43
C GLY A 24 -5.36 7.26 -5.66
N LEU A 25 -5.48 6.04 -6.17
CA LEU A 25 -4.74 5.62 -7.34
C LEU A 25 -5.12 6.49 -8.54
N SER A 26 -4.13 7.08 -9.19
CA SER A 26 -4.33 7.91 -10.36
C SER A 26 -4.18 7.08 -11.64
N ALA A 27 -4.96 7.41 -12.65
CA ALA A 27 -4.81 6.81 -13.95
C ALA A 27 -3.67 7.44 -14.76
N HIS A 28 -3.09 8.52 -14.26
CA HIS A 28 -2.00 9.18 -14.97
C HIS A 28 -0.69 8.44 -14.72
N TRP A 29 -0.12 7.90 -15.80
CA TRP A 29 1.06 7.02 -15.71
C TRP A 29 2.27 7.63 -15.00
N TYR A 30 2.35 8.96 -14.96
CA TYR A 30 3.48 9.63 -14.32
C TYR A 30 3.32 9.88 -12.83
N ARG A 31 2.20 9.49 -12.25
CA ARG A 31 1.99 9.71 -10.83
C ARG A 31 2.60 8.57 -10.00
N PRO A 32 3.11 8.89 -8.80
CA PRO A 32 3.68 7.87 -7.93
C PRO A 32 2.73 6.72 -7.61
N SER A 33 1.44 7.01 -7.43
CA SER A 33 0.48 5.97 -7.14
C SER A 33 0.35 4.99 -8.28
N TYR A 34 0.44 5.46 -9.52
CA TYR A 34 0.37 4.60 -10.68
C TYR A 34 1.59 3.68 -10.74
N PHE A 35 2.79 4.23 -10.55
CA PHE A 35 4.00 3.42 -10.59
C PHE A 35 3.99 2.35 -9.52
N ALA A 36 3.61 2.72 -8.30
CA ALA A 36 3.59 1.76 -7.20
C ALA A 36 2.57 0.66 -7.45
N ALA A 37 1.37 1.02 -7.89
CA ALA A 37 0.31 0.05 -8.14
C ALA A 37 0.67 -0.90 -9.27
N LYS A 38 1.24 -0.35 -10.36
CA LYS A 38 1.64 -1.18 -11.49
C LYS A 38 2.74 -2.15 -11.10
N TYR A 39 3.71 -1.69 -10.32
CA TYR A 39 4.77 -2.56 -9.83
C TYR A 39 4.19 -3.71 -9.02
N MET A 40 3.28 -3.42 -8.10
CA MET A 40 2.70 -4.46 -7.26
C MET A 40 1.87 -5.44 -8.10
N GLN A 41 1.12 -4.92 -9.08
CA GLN A 41 0.35 -5.77 -9.98
C GLN A 41 1.29 -6.69 -10.78
N ASP A 42 2.39 -6.15 -11.28
CA ASP A 42 3.36 -6.93 -12.04
C ASP A 42 4.06 -8.00 -11.19
N HIS A 43 4.03 -7.84 -9.88
CA HIS A 43 4.64 -8.79 -8.95
C HIS A 43 3.62 -9.71 -8.29
N GLY A 44 2.44 -9.84 -8.90
CA GLY A 44 1.49 -10.86 -8.48
C GLY A 44 0.41 -10.44 -7.49
N TYR A 45 0.39 -9.18 -7.09
CA TYR A 45 -0.66 -8.71 -6.20
C TYR A 45 -1.92 -8.36 -6.99
N ARG A 46 -3.07 -8.62 -6.39
CA ARG A 46 -4.33 -8.18 -6.97
C ARG A 46 -4.52 -6.73 -6.55
N VAL A 47 -4.36 -5.82 -7.47
CA VAL A 47 -4.49 -4.38 -7.18
C VAL A 47 -5.93 -3.96 -7.48
N ILE A 48 -6.57 -3.33 -6.52
CA ILE A 48 -7.94 -2.86 -6.62
C ILE A 48 -7.93 -1.32 -6.53
N PRO A 49 -8.15 -0.63 -7.64
CA PRO A 49 -8.12 0.83 -7.64
C PRO A 49 -9.31 1.41 -6.87
N VAL A 50 -9.07 2.44 -6.08
CA VAL A 50 -10.13 3.17 -5.38
C VAL A 50 -9.95 4.65 -5.64
N ASN A 51 -10.84 5.23 -6.42
CA ASN A 51 -10.82 6.65 -6.73
C ASN A 51 -12.17 7.01 -7.37
N PRO A 52 -12.88 8.00 -6.82
CA PRO A 52 -14.18 8.37 -7.38
C PRO A 52 -14.12 8.98 -8.78
N GLY A 53 -12.94 9.35 -9.25
CA GLY A 53 -12.80 10.00 -10.56
C GLY A 53 -12.64 9.07 -11.74
N TYR A 54 -12.53 7.75 -11.52
CA TYR A 54 -12.30 6.82 -12.62
C TYR A 54 -13.20 5.60 -12.52
N SER A 55 -13.48 4.97 -13.65
CA SER A 55 -14.20 3.70 -13.68
C SER A 55 -13.26 2.52 -13.87
N GLU A 56 -12.05 2.76 -14.36
CA GLU A 56 -11.07 1.70 -14.59
C GLU A 56 -9.66 2.28 -14.49
N VAL A 57 -8.74 1.55 -13.87
CA VAL A 57 -7.33 1.91 -13.82
C VAL A 57 -6.53 0.61 -13.90
N LEU A 58 -5.48 0.59 -14.70
CA LEU A 58 -4.60 -0.57 -14.85
C LEU A 58 -5.36 -1.83 -15.24
N GLY A 59 -6.40 -1.67 -16.04
CA GLY A 59 -7.19 -2.80 -16.51
C GLY A 59 -8.12 -3.39 -15.47
N GLN A 60 -8.28 -2.74 -14.32
CA GLN A 60 -9.12 -3.24 -13.24
C GLN A 60 -10.27 -2.26 -12.98
N PRO A 61 -11.44 -2.75 -12.58
CA PRO A 61 -12.53 -1.85 -12.19
C PRO A 61 -12.09 -0.96 -11.06
N CYS A 62 -12.44 0.32 -11.13
CA CYS A 62 -12.09 1.28 -10.09
C CYS A 62 -13.35 1.61 -9.30
N TYR A 63 -13.25 1.53 -7.98
CA TYR A 63 -14.39 1.74 -7.10
C TYR A 63 -14.32 3.12 -6.46
N PRO A 64 -15.47 3.76 -6.21
CA PRO A 64 -15.46 5.11 -5.64
C PRO A 64 -15.05 5.14 -4.16
N SER A 65 -15.15 4.03 -3.47
CA SER A 65 -14.78 3.93 -2.06
C SER A 65 -14.43 2.50 -1.71
N LEU A 66 -13.82 2.29 -0.55
CA LEU A 66 -13.54 0.93 -0.09
C LEU A 66 -14.82 0.14 0.11
N ALA A 67 -15.85 0.77 0.61
CA ALA A 67 -17.11 0.08 0.86
C ALA A 67 -17.73 -0.48 -0.41
N ALA A 68 -17.47 0.12 -1.55
CA ALA A 68 -18.04 -0.33 -2.82
C ALA A 68 -17.35 -1.59 -3.38
N ILE A 69 -16.20 -1.97 -2.86
CA ILE A 69 -15.50 -3.14 -3.35
C ILE A 69 -16.23 -4.41 -2.91
N PRO A 70 -16.55 -5.33 -3.83
CA PRO A 70 -17.16 -6.58 -3.43
C PRO A 70 -16.09 -7.46 -2.80
N GLY A 71 -16.36 -7.99 -1.62
CA GLY A 71 -15.43 -8.88 -0.95
C GLY A 71 -14.35 -8.18 -0.14
N PRO A 72 -13.54 -8.95 0.57
CA PRO A 72 -12.51 -8.40 1.46
C PRO A 72 -11.26 -7.97 0.72
N VAL A 73 -10.46 -7.15 1.38
CA VAL A 73 -9.13 -6.78 0.88
C VAL A 73 -8.13 -7.02 2.00
N ASP A 74 -6.92 -7.37 1.65
CA ASP A 74 -5.89 -7.64 2.67
C ASP A 74 -5.22 -6.36 3.14
N MET A 75 -4.85 -5.49 2.22
CA MET A 75 -4.15 -4.25 2.55
C MET A 75 -4.85 -3.05 1.93
N VAL A 76 -4.91 -1.96 2.67
CA VAL A 76 -5.37 -0.68 2.16
C VAL A 76 -4.14 0.23 2.09
N ASP A 77 -3.74 0.60 0.87
CA ASP A 77 -2.56 1.42 0.61
C ASP A 77 -3.01 2.83 0.28
N CYS A 78 -2.58 3.80 1.06
CA CYS A 78 -3.12 5.16 1.02
C CYS A 78 -2.22 6.14 0.28
N PHE A 79 -2.75 6.68 -0.81
CA PHE A 79 -2.13 7.77 -1.56
C PHE A 79 -3.02 9.01 -1.46
N ARG A 80 -3.32 9.43 -0.23
CA ARG A 80 -4.13 10.60 0.06
C ARG A 80 -3.42 11.46 1.07
N LYS A 81 -3.83 12.74 1.20
CA LYS A 81 -3.23 13.64 2.16
C LYS A 81 -3.38 13.06 3.55
N ALA A 82 -2.42 13.34 4.41
CA ALA A 82 -2.44 12.82 5.78
C ALA A 82 -3.78 13.10 6.48
N ALA A 83 -4.33 14.28 6.30
CA ALA A 83 -5.58 14.65 6.96
C ALA A 83 -6.79 13.82 6.50
N ASP A 84 -6.70 13.17 5.34
CA ASP A 84 -7.79 12.38 4.80
C ASP A 84 -7.76 10.93 5.27
N ILE A 85 -6.72 10.52 5.98
CA ILE A 85 -6.53 9.11 6.30
C ILE A 85 -7.46 8.57 7.40
N PRO A 86 -7.82 9.32 8.46
CA PRO A 86 -8.68 8.75 9.48
C PRO A 86 -9.99 8.14 8.96
N PRO A 87 -10.74 8.79 8.05
CA PRO A 87 -11.92 8.14 7.49
C PRO A 87 -11.59 6.88 6.71
N ILE A 88 -10.44 6.86 6.02
CA ILE A 88 -10.00 5.70 5.26
C ILE A 88 -9.67 4.56 6.22
N ALA A 89 -9.05 4.87 7.36
CA ALA A 89 -8.76 3.86 8.37
C ALA A 89 -10.06 3.21 8.89
N ARG A 90 -11.09 4.00 9.12
CA ARG A 90 -12.38 3.45 9.56
C ARG A 90 -13.00 2.57 8.47
N GLU A 91 -12.89 2.96 7.21
CA GLU A 91 -13.39 2.13 6.11
C GLU A 91 -12.58 0.84 5.99
N ALA A 92 -11.28 0.91 6.20
CA ALA A 92 -10.42 -0.28 6.15
C ALA A 92 -10.82 -1.28 7.25
N VAL A 93 -11.10 -0.78 8.45
CA VAL A 93 -11.57 -1.62 9.55
C VAL A 93 -12.90 -2.28 9.17
N ALA A 94 -13.85 -1.50 8.65
CA ALA A 94 -15.16 -2.04 8.27
C ALA A 94 -15.05 -3.06 7.14
N LYS A 95 -14.03 -2.91 6.30
CA LYS A 95 -13.82 -3.81 5.18
C LYS A 95 -13.13 -5.11 5.58
N GLY A 96 -12.62 -5.17 6.79
CA GLY A 96 -11.92 -6.36 7.25
C GLY A 96 -10.48 -6.45 6.77
N ALA A 97 -9.88 -5.34 6.44
CA ALA A 97 -8.48 -5.33 6.01
C ALA A 97 -7.58 -5.74 7.18
N ARG A 98 -6.41 -6.27 6.84
CA ARG A 98 -5.44 -6.69 7.84
C ARG A 98 -4.35 -5.64 8.01
N VAL A 99 -4.11 -4.82 6.99
CA VAL A 99 -3.02 -3.85 6.99
C VAL A 99 -3.51 -2.51 6.48
N LEU A 100 -3.14 -1.44 7.18
CA LEU A 100 -3.31 -0.07 6.70
C LEU A 100 -1.91 0.45 6.40
N TRP A 101 -1.65 0.81 5.16
CA TRP A 101 -0.33 1.25 4.71
C TRP A 101 -0.41 2.71 4.28
N MET A 102 0.37 3.57 4.94
CA MET A 102 0.48 4.99 4.57
C MET A 102 1.78 5.19 3.83
N GLN A 103 1.67 5.69 2.62
CA GLN A 103 2.80 5.84 1.72
C GLN A 103 3.83 6.86 2.21
N LEU A 104 4.96 6.90 1.51
CA LEU A 104 6.06 7.79 1.85
C LEU A 104 5.57 9.22 1.98
N GLY A 105 5.92 9.87 3.05
CA GLY A 105 5.49 11.23 3.34
C GLY A 105 4.12 11.33 4.01
N ILE A 106 3.43 10.21 4.25
CA ILE A 106 2.11 10.23 4.85
C ILE A 106 2.15 9.58 6.22
N ARG A 107 1.83 10.37 7.23
CA ARG A 107 1.74 9.90 8.61
C ARG A 107 0.49 10.50 9.23
N ASN A 108 -0.28 9.69 9.95
CA ASN A 108 -1.42 10.18 10.71
C ASN A 108 -1.61 9.27 11.92
N GLU A 109 -1.35 9.83 13.10
CA GLU A 109 -1.39 9.05 14.34
C GLU A 109 -2.82 8.64 14.71
N ASP A 110 -3.80 9.47 14.41
CA ASP A 110 -5.18 9.14 14.72
C ASP A 110 -5.64 7.95 13.85
N ALA A 111 -5.28 7.96 12.58
CA ALA A 111 -5.60 6.86 11.69
C ALA A 111 -4.92 5.58 12.16
N ALA A 112 -3.66 5.69 12.58
CA ALA A 112 -2.93 4.55 13.09
C ALA A 112 -3.62 3.97 14.31
N ARG A 113 -4.08 4.83 15.23
CA ARG A 113 -4.76 4.34 16.44
C ARG A 113 -6.07 3.64 16.07
N ILE A 114 -6.84 4.20 15.15
CA ILE A 114 -8.09 3.58 14.72
C ILE A 114 -7.82 2.16 14.19
N ALA A 115 -6.82 2.02 13.35
CA ALA A 115 -6.49 0.72 12.76
C ALA A 115 -5.93 -0.25 13.80
N LEU A 116 -4.99 0.22 14.64
CA LEU A 116 -4.37 -0.64 15.64
C LEU A 116 -5.39 -1.12 16.68
N ASP A 117 -6.32 -0.25 17.09
CA ASP A 117 -7.33 -0.62 18.07
C ASP A 117 -8.27 -1.70 17.53
N ALA A 118 -8.42 -1.77 16.23
CA ALA A 118 -9.25 -2.78 15.58
C ALA A 118 -8.46 -4.04 15.18
N GLY A 119 -7.19 -4.09 15.53
CA GLY A 119 -6.37 -5.27 15.26
C GLY A 119 -5.64 -5.27 13.93
N LEU A 120 -5.67 -4.17 13.19
CA LEU A 120 -4.91 -4.09 11.95
C LEU A 120 -3.43 -3.84 12.25
N GLU A 121 -2.57 -4.21 11.33
CA GLU A 121 -1.19 -3.80 11.36
C GLU A 121 -1.08 -2.49 10.60
N VAL A 122 -0.17 -1.62 10.98
CA VAL A 122 -0.03 -0.30 10.37
C VAL A 122 1.41 -0.06 9.94
N VAL A 123 1.57 0.42 8.72
CA VAL A 123 2.86 0.90 8.20
C VAL A 123 2.66 2.36 7.84
N MET A 124 3.59 3.22 8.22
CA MET A 124 3.50 4.65 7.89
C MET A 124 4.77 5.14 7.24
N ASP A 125 4.61 6.10 6.32
CA ASP A 125 5.74 6.83 5.74
C ASP A 125 6.72 5.91 5.00
N ARG A 126 6.20 4.93 4.25
CA ARG A 126 7.04 4.05 3.46
C ARG A 126 6.36 3.80 2.11
N CYS A 127 7.15 3.70 1.05
CA CYS A 127 6.61 3.38 -0.27
C CYS A 127 6.52 1.87 -0.42
N VAL A 128 5.33 1.34 -0.67
CA VAL A 128 5.11 -0.10 -0.76
C VAL A 128 5.96 -0.73 -1.87
N LYS A 129 6.13 -0.03 -2.98
CA LYS A 129 6.96 -0.51 -4.08
C LYS A 129 8.42 -0.62 -3.68
N ILE A 130 8.92 0.42 -3.01
CA ILE A 130 10.32 0.44 -2.60
C ILE A 130 10.59 -0.64 -1.56
N GLU A 131 9.68 -0.81 -0.59
CA GLU A 131 9.88 -1.82 0.43
C GLU A 131 9.83 -3.23 -0.16
N HIS A 132 8.89 -3.47 -1.09
CA HIS A 132 8.81 -4.76 -1.75
C HIS A 132 10.07 -5.05 -2.55
N ALA A 133 10.52 -4.09 -3.35
CA ALA A 133 11.72 -4.28 -4.18
C ALA A 133 12.95 -4.55 -3.33
N ARG A 134 13.05 -3.85 -2.19
CA ARG A 134 14.19 -3.99 -1.31
C ARG A 134 14.20 -5.31 -0.55
N ILE A 135 13.03 -5.77 -0.13
CA ILE A 135 12.93 -6.93 0.77
C ILE A 135 12.64 -8.24 0.04
N LEU A 136 11.72 -8.21 -0.91
CA LEU A 136 11.27 -9.42 -1.59
C LEU A 136 11.60 -9.47 -3.08
N GLY A 137 11.92 -8.34 -3.68
CA GLY A 137 12.19 -8.29 -5.10
C GLY A 137 13.64 -8.62 -5.44
N GLY A 138 13.92 -8.71 -6.69
CA GLY A 138 15.26 -8.99 -7.16
C GLY A 138 16.28 -7.94 -6.77
N LEU A 139 15.83 -6.74 -6.46
CA LEU A 139 16.73 -5.68 -6.08
C LEU A 139 17.49 -6.06 -4.82
N ASN A 140 16.78 -6.62 -3.85
CA ASN A 140 17.42 -7.00 -2.61
C ASN A 140 18.39 -8.15 -2.88
N TRP A 141 18.02 -9.04 -3.79
CA TRP A 141 18.86 -10.18 -4.10
C TRP A 141 20.12 -9.77 -4.87
N ALA A 142 19.94 -8.99 -5.86
CA ALA A 142 21.05 -8.58 -6.67
C ALA A 142 21.92 -7.55 -6.00
N GLY A 143 21.30 -6.68 -5.34
CA GLY A 143 22.13 -5.65 -4.80
C GLY A 143 22.68 -5.96 -3.51
N VAL A 144 22.33 -6.99 -3.13
CA VAL A 144 22.68 -7.33 -1.82
C VAL A 144 23.98 -7.21 -1.92
N ASN A 145 24.25 -7.46 -2.89
CA ASN A 145 25.44 -7.49 -3.07
C ASN A 145 25.79 -6.14 -3.02
N THR A 146 25.00 -5.34 -3.27
CA THR A 146 25.49 -4.09 -3.29
C THR A 146 24.73 -3.16 -2.54
N GLY A 147 23.62 -3.36 -2.42
CA GLY A 147 22.86 -2.47 -1.74
C GLY A 147 22.97 -1.20 -2.44
N VAL A 148 23.82 -1.18 -3.26
CA VAL A 148 24.12 -0.05 -3.84
C VAL A 148 23.24 0.25 -4.86
N ILE A 149 22.88 -0.65 -5.49
CA ILE A 149 22.04 -0.51 -6.51
C ILE A 149 20.86 0.17 -6.17
N SER A 150 20.28 -0.15 -5.09
CA SER A 150 19.01 0.38 -4.77
C SER A 150 19.05 1.84 -4.67
N ALA A 151 19.98 2.30 -4.16
CA ALA A 151 20.01 3.67 -3.92
C ALA A 151 20.21 4.38 -5.17
N ARG A 152 21.12 3.93 -5.90
CA ARG A 152 21.42 4.66 -6.87
C ARG A 152 20.70 4.55 -7.96
N ARG A 153 20.35 3.50 -8.20
CA ARG A 153 19.79 3.43 -9.30
C ARG A 153 18.53 3.45 -9.24
N ALA A 154 18.19 3.11 -8.30
CA ALA A 154 16.87 2.98 -8.19
C ALA A 154 16.48 4.23 -8.27
N GLY A 155 17.35 4.59 -8.16
CA GLY A 155 16.80 5.69 -8.30
C GLY A 155 15.95 4.96 -8.61
#